data_c42d41de9ead4fdca91c2eaa69816514
#
_entry.id   c42d41de9ead4fdca91c2eaa69816514
#
_cell.length_a   1.000
_cell.length_b   1.000
_cell.length_c   1.000
_cell.angle_alpha   90.00
_cell.angle_beta   90.00
_cell.angle_gamma   90.00
#
_symmetry.space_group_name_H-M   'P 1'
#
loop_
_entity.id
_entity.type
_entity.pdbx_description
1 polymer ?
#
loop_
_entity_poly.entity_id
_entity_poly.type
_entity_poly.pdbx_seq_one_letter_code
_entity_poly.pdbx_strand_id
1 'polypeptide(L)'
;NLSSYGHLNKYGFVQTPYRKVDRETGKVTNEIVWLTADEEDEFTVAQANSRLNEDGTFAEKTVMGRHQGVNQEYPASVVDYMDVSPKQVVAVATACIPFLENDDSNRALMGANMQRQAVPLINPQAPYVGTGMEYQAAHDSGAAVIAQYDGKVTYADADKVEVRREDGSLDVYHIQKFRRSNSGTAYNQ
;
A
#
# COMPACT_ATOMS: atom_id res chain seq x y z
N ASN A 1 1.36 9.40 1.01
CA ASN A 1 0.47 8.44 0.36
C ASN A 1 1.06 7.89 -0.94
N LEU A 2 1.71 8.70 -1.76
CA LEU A 2 2.41 8.21 -2.97
C LEU A 2 3.43 7.13 -2.64
N SER A 3 4.10 7.24 -1.49
CA SER A 3 5.05 6.22 -1.03
C SER A 3 4.43 4.85 -0.73
N SER A 4 3.12 4.78 -0.51
CA SER A 4 2.43 3.51 -0.21
C SER A 4 2.06 2.71 -1.47
N TYR A 5 1.79 3.40 -2.57
CA TYR A 5 1.32 2.79 -3.83
C TYR A 5 2.27 3.07 -5.01
N GLY A 6 3.02 4.18 -4.95
CA GLY A 6 3.91 4.57 -6.00
C GLY A 6 5.21 3.77 -6.04
N HIS A 7 5.79 3.67 -7.21
CA HIS A 7 7.14 3.18 -7.37
C HIS A 7 7.95 4.12 -8.28
N LEU A 8 9.25 3.98 -8.26
CA LEU A 8 10.14 4.79 -9.08
C LEU A 8 10.36 4.13 -10.44
N ASN A 9 10.28 4.92 -11.51
CA ASN A 9 10.72 4.49 -12.82
C ASN A 9 12.26 4.56 -12.94
N LYS A 10 12.79 4.09 -14.07
CA LYS A 10 14.22 4.11 -14.35
C LYS A 10 14.87 5.51 -14.35
N TYR A 11 14.07 6.56 -14.45
CA TYR A 11 14.52 7.96 -14.44
C TYR A 11 14.40 8.63 -13.07
N GLY A 12 13.83 7.93 -12.06
CA GLY A 12 13.63 8.43 -10.71
C GLY A 12 12.31 9.19 -10.50
N PHE A 13 11.39 9.19 -11.49
CA PHE A 13 10.05 9.75 -11.31
C PHE A 13 9.14 8.74 -10.60
N VAL A 14 8.29 9.26 -9.72
CA VAL A 14 7.27 8.46 -9.03
C VAL A 14 6.11 8.20 -9.98
N GLN A 15 5.74 6.95 -10.13
CA GLN A 15 4.55 6.51 -10.85
C GLN A 15 3.51 6.00 -9.88
N THR A 16 2.24 6.31 -10.14
CA THR A 16 1.09 5.83 -9.39
C THR A 16 0.24 4.89 -10.23
N PRO A 17 -0.40 3.88 -9.60
CA PRO A 17 -1.25 2.94 -10.33
C PRO A 17 -2.65 3.52 -10.55
N TYR A 18 -3.20 3.26 -11.71
CA TYR A 18 -4.57 3.60 -12.10
C TYR A 18 -5.24 2.41 -12.78
N ARG A 19 -6.55 2.27 -12.58
CA ARG A 19 -7.36 1.31 -13.32
C ARG A 19 -7.81 1.95 -14.63
N LYS A 20 -7.56 1.29 -15.74
CA LYS A 20 -7.96 1.78 -17.05
C LYS A 20 -9.47 1.66 -17.24
N VAL A 21 -10.07 2.71 -17.80
CA VAL A 21 -11.47 2.70 -18.24
C VAL A 21 -11.50 2.56 -19.75
N ASP A 22 -12.28 1.61 -20.23
CA ASP A 22 -12.53 1.45 -21.66
C ASP A 22 -13.56 2.49 -22.11
N ARG A 23 -13.16 3.42 -22.95
CA ARG A 23 -14.01 4.51 -23.46
C ARG A 23 -15.18 4.02 -24.33
N GLU A 24 -15.02 2.87 -25.00
CA GLU A 24 -16.08 2.35 -25.89
C GLU A 24 -17.21 1.72 -25.09
N THR A 25 -16.86 0.97 -24.05
CA THR A 25 -17.84 0.24 -23.24
C THR A 25 -18.19 0.95 -21.93
N GLY A 26 -17.41 1.97 -21.53
CA GLY A 26 -17.54 2.64 -20.23
C GLY A 26 -17.18 1.77 -19.02
N LYS A 27 -16.49 0.64 -19.25
CA LYS A 27 -16.14 -0.30 -18.19
C LYS A 27 -14.80 0.02 -17.56
N VAL A 28 -14.76 -0.02 -16.24
CA VAL A 28 -13.51 0.00 -15.46
C VAL A 28 -12.90 -1.39 -15.52
N THR A 29 -11.72 -1.50 -16.12
CA THR A 29 -11.00 -2.77 -16.26
C THR A 29 -10.15 -3.06 -15.02
N ASN A 30 -9.63 -4.29 -14.92
CA ASN A 30 -8.64 -4.65 -13.92
C ASN A 30 -7.19 -4.43 -14.41
N GLU A 31 -7.03 -3.85 -15.60
CA GLU A 31 -5.72 -3.47 -16.11
C GLU A 31 -5.19 -2.27 -15.32
N ILE A 32 -4.01 -2.45 -14.72
CA ILE A 32 -3.33 -1.40 -13.96
C ILE A 32 -2.31 -0.73 -14.87
N VAL A 33 -2.45 0.58 -15.01
CA VAL A 33 -1.51 1.43 -15.75
C VAL A 33 -0.77 2.32 -14.76
N TRP A 34 0.54 2.44 -14.95
CA TRP A 34 1.40 3.26 -14.11
C TRP A 34 1.70 4.56 -14.83
N LEU A 35 1.26 5.68 -14.26
CA LEU A 35 1.45 7.02 -14.83
C LEU A 35 2.28 7.88 -13.89
N THR A 36 3.10 8.74 -14.47
CA THR A 36 3.74 9.87 -13.78
C THR A 36 2.74 11.02 -13.64
N ALA A 37 3.07 12.03 -12.83
CA ALA A 37 2.15 13.15 -12.58
C ALA A 37 1.86 13.98 -13.85
N ASP A 38 2.85 14.14 -14.70
CA ASP A 38 2.73 14.84 -15.98
C ASP A 38 1.85 14.06 -16.99
N GLU A 39 2.01 12.75 -17.04
CA GLU A 39 1.13 11.89 -17.85
C GLU A 39 -0.31 11.88 -17.33
N GLU A 40 -0.50 11.87 -16.00
CA GLU A 40 -1.83 11.88 -15.38
C GLU A 40 -2.61 13.16 -15.67
N ASP A 41 -1.94 14.30 -15.75
CA ASP A 41 -2.57 15.60 -16.05
C ASP A 41 -3.25 15.64 -17.43
N GLU A 42 -2.86 14.79 -18.38
CA GLU A 42 -3.50 14.71 -19.69
C GLU A 42 -4.84 14.00 -19.68
N PHE A 43 -5.13 13.24 -18.61
CA PHE A 43 -6.29 12.36 -18.51
C PHE A 43 -7.31 12.82 -17.46
N THR A 44 -8.55 12.34 -17.60
CA THR A 44 -9.58 12.50 -16.59
C THR A 44 -9.62 11.25 -15.71
N VAL A 45 -9.36 11.43 -14.41
CA VAL A 45 -9.28 10.33 -13.44
C VAL A 45 -10.43 10.40 -12.46
N ALA A 46 -11.25 9.34 -12.41
CA ALA A 46 -12.33 9.20 -11.43
C ALA A 46 -11.80 8.77 -10.05
N GLN A 47 -12.48 9.20 -9.00
CA GLN A 47 -12.17 8.79 -7.64
C GLN A 47 -12.49 7.31 -7.42
N ALA A 48 -11.68 6.66 -6.57
CA ALA A 48 -11.82 5.23 -6.26
C ALA A 48 -13.13 4.84 -5.54
N ASN A 49 -13.81 5.80 -4.92
CA ASN A 49 -15.09 5.60 -4.25
C ASN A 49 -16.30 5.67 -5.17
N SER A 50 -16.11 5.96 -6.47
CA SER A 50 -17.19 5.96 -7.46
C SER A 50 -17.87 4.61 -7.52
N ARG A 51 -19.22 4.61 -7.50
CA ARG A 51 -20.00 3.38 -7.53
C ARG A 51 -19.93 2.73 -8.91
N LEU A 52 -19.66 1.43 -8.92
CA LEU A 52 -19.70 0.62 -10.14
C LEU A 52 -20.87 -0.37 -10.09
N ASN A 53 -21.45 -0.62 -11.26
CA ASN A 53 -22.42 -1.70 -11.45
C ASN A 53 -21.71 -3.07 -11.45
N GLU A 54 -22.48 -4.15 -11.44
CA GLU A 54 -21.97 -5.51 -11.51
C GLU A 54 -21.18 -5.80 -12.80
N ASP A 55 -21.51 -5.11 -13.89
CA ASP A 55 -20.83 -5.21 -15.17
C ASP A 55 -19.52 -4.38 -15.27
N GLY A 56 -19.18 -3.62 -14.20
CA GLY A 56 -18.01 -2.77 -14.12
C GLY A 56 -18.17 -1.37 -14.72
N THR A 57 -19.36 -0.97 -15.15
CA THR A 57 -19.64 0.38 -15.60
C THR A 57 -19.93 1.32 -14.44
N PHE A 58 -19.76 2.63 -14.62
CA PHE A 58 -20.18 3.60 -13.60
C PHE A 58 -21.69 3.58 -13.39
N ALA A 59 -22.12 3.56 -12.12
CA ALA A 59 -23.54 3.56 -11.78
C ALA A 59 -24.22 4.91 -12.02
N GLU A 60 -23.43 5.97 -11.97
CA GLU A 60 -23.89 7.35 -12.11
C GLU A 60 -23.43 7.94 -13.44
N LYS A 61 -24.22 8.86 -14.01
CA LYS A 61 -23.90 9.54 -15.27
C LYS A 61 -22.74 10.53 -15.12
N THR A 62 -22.60 11.10 -13.91
CA THR A 62 -21.51 12.00 -13.53
C THR A 62 -20.76 11.42 -12.35
N VAL A 63 -19.46 11.54 -12.35
CA VAL A 63 -18.57 11.03 -11.29
C VAL A 63 -17.61 12.12 -10.85
N MET A 64 -17.28 12.12 -9.56
CA MET A 64 -16.23 12.99 -9.07
C MET A 64 -14.89 12.53 -9.61
N GLY A 65 -14.14 13.44 -10.17
CA GLY A 65 -12.84 13.16 -10.74
C GLY A 65 -11.95 14.40 -10.73
N ARG A 66 -10.76 14.24 -11.30
CA ARG A 66 -9.80 15.32 -11.50
C ARG A 66 -9.25 15.30 -12.92
N HIS A 67 -8.98 16.48 -13.42
CA HIS A 67 -8.30 16.72 -14.69
C HIS A 67 -7.47 17.98 -14.53
N GLN A 68 -6.18 17.95 -14.88
CA GLN A 68 -5.25 19.06 -14.73
C GLN A 68 -5.28 19.70 -13.32
N GLY A 69 -5.35 18.87 -12.28
CA GLY A 69 -5.41 19.31 -10.88
C GLY A 69 -6.74 19.91 -10.43
N VAL A 70 -7.77 19.99 -11.29
CA VAL A 70 -9.09 20.51 -10.94
C VAL A 70 -10.02 19.36 -10.57
N ASN A 71 -10.53 19.39 -9.32
CA ASN A 71 -11.51 18.43 -8.83
C ASN A 71 -12.93 18.93 -9.09
N GLN A 72 -13.70 18.21 -9.89
CA GLN A 72 -15.08 18.51 -10.17
C GLN A 72 -15.83 17.26 -10.66
N GLU A 73 -17.14 17.40 -10.91
CA GLU A 73 -17.93 16.35 -11.53
C GLU A 73 -17.68 16.31 -13.03
N TYR A 74 -17.37 15.13 -13.53
CA TYR A 74 -17.20 14.84 -14.95
C TYR A 74 -18.23 13.81 -15.43
N PRO A 75 -18.70 13.91 -16.68
CA PRO A 75 -19.50 12.84 -17.28
C PRO A 75 -18.71 11.53 -17.29
N ALA A 76 -19.35 10.42 -16.93
CA ALA A 76 -18.70 9.10 -16.90
C ALA A 76 -18.08 8.70 -18.27
N SER A 77 -18.61 9.24 -19.37
CA SER A 77 -18.13 8.97 -20.72
C SER A 77 -16.77 9.57 -21.08
N VAL A 78 -16.29 10.58 -20.32
CA VAL A 78 -15.00 11.23 -20.57
C VAL A 78 -13.89 10.73 -19.64
N VAL A 79 -14.22 9.83 -18.73
CA VAL A 79 -13.26 9.28 -17.77
C VAL A 79 -12.34 8.27 -18.44
N ASP A 80 -11.04 8.46 -18.28
CA ASP A 80 -9.99 7.60 -18.85
C ASP A 80 -9.48 6.57 -17.86
N TYR A 81 -9.36 6.97 -16.61
CA TYR A 81 -8.80 6.15 -15.54
C TYR A 81 -9.63 6.32 -14.27
N MET A 82 -9.47 5.36 -13.37
CA MET A 82 -10.03 5.39 -12.03
C MET A 82 -8.93 5.07 -11.01
N ASP A 83 -8.92 5.75 -9.88
CA ASP A 83 -8.00 5.42 -8.78
C ASP A 83 -8.19 3.97 -8.32
N VAL A 84 -7.10 3.32 -7.94
CA VAL A 84 -7.12 1.90 -7.56
C VAL A 84 -7.82 1.69 -6.22
N SER A 85 -7.61 2.59 -5.26
CA SER A 85 -8.15 2.46 -3.91
C SER A 85 -8.30 3.81 -3.23
N PRO A 86 -9.36 4.03 -2.42
CA PRO A 86 -9.47 5.21 -1.57
C PRO A 86 -8.36 5.30 -0.51
N LYS A 87 -7.70 4.21 -0.18
CA LYS A 87 -6.58 4.17 0.77
C LYS A 87 -5.34 4.94 0.29
N GLN A 88 -5.24 5.28 -0.99
CA GLN A 88 -4.14 6.09 -1.52
C GLN A 88 -4.04 7.50 -0.92
N VAL A 89 -5.10 8.03 -0.30
CA VAL A 89 -5.09 9.37 0.31
C VAL A 89 -4.32 9.43 1.62
N VAL A 90 -4.02 8.28 2.24
CA VAL A 90 -3.30 8.19 3.52
C VAL A 90 -2.03 7.36 3.36
N ALA A 91 -1.00 7.68 4.15
CA ALA A 91 0.21 6.86 4.24
C ALA A 91 -0.07 5.58 5.04
N VAL A 92 0.82 4.57 4.91
CA VAL A 92 0.68 3.27 5.63
C VAL A 92 0.54 3.46 7.13
N ALA A 93 1.37 4.31 7.75
CA ALA A 93 1.30 4.58 9.18
C ALA A 93 -0.07 5.15 9.58
N THR A 94 -0.60 6.10 8.81
CA THR A 94 -1.92 6.69 9.05
C THR A 94 -3.05 5.66 8.85
N ALA A 95 -2.91 4.76 7.90
CA ALA A 95 -3.87 3.69 7.66
C ALA A 95 -3.93 2.65 8.80
N CYS A 96 -2.95 2.62 9.70
CA CYS A 96 -2.95 1.80 10.90
C CYS A 96 -3.66 2.43 12.10
N ILE A 97 -4.19 3.65 11.98
CA ILE A 97 -4.95 4.32 13.04
C ILE A 97 -6.40 3.85 12.97
N PRO A 98 -6.91 3.13 13.98
CA PRO A 98 -8.32 2.73 14.01
C PRO A 98 -9.22 3.95 14.20
N PHE A 99 -10.39 3.94 13.55
CA PHE A 99 -11.39 5.03 13.58
C PHE A 99 -10.85 6.39 13.13
N LEU A 100 -9.91 6.39 12.20
CA LEU A 100 -9.27 7.60 11.69
C LEU A 100 -10.29 8.66 11.19
N GLU A 101 -11.37 8.20 10.59
CA GLU A 101 -12.45 9.06 10.07
C GLU A 101 -13.15 9.91 11.13
N ASN A 102 -13.04 9.52 12.40
CA ASN A 102 -13.61 10.25 13.54
C ASN A 102 -12.62 11.21 14.21
N ASP A 103 -11.36 11.19 13.79
CA ASP A 103 -10.30 12.02 14.37
C ASP A 103 -10.14 13.33 13.61
N ASP A 104 -9.84 14.40 14.36
CA ASP A 104 -9.38 15.65 13.76
C ASP A 104 -8.03 15.43 13.04
N SER A 105 -7.83 16.11 11.90
CA SER A 105 -6.63 15.97 11.06
C SER A 105 -5.33 16.27 11.83
N ASN A 106 -5.34 17.25 12.72
CA ASN A 106 -4.18 17.58 13.54
C ASN A 106 -3.81 16.45 14.51
N ARG A 107 -4.82 15.79 15.10
CA ARG A 107 -4.60 14.66 15.99
C ARG A 107 -4.17 13.40 15.25
N ALA A 108 -4.71 13.16 14.07
CA ALA A 108 -4.26 12.09 13.19
C ALA A 108 -2.79 12.26 12.78
N LEU A 109 -2.35 13.49 12.47
CA LEU A 109 -0.96 13.82 12.18
C LEU A 109 -0.05 13.51 13.39
N MET A 110 -0.45 13.93 14.57
CA MET A 110 0.31 13.65 15.81
C MET A 110 0.41 12.14 16.06
N GLY A 111 -0.68 11.39 15.92
CA GLY A 111 -0.73 9.95 16.08
C GLY A 111 0.17 9.22 15.08
N ALA A 112 0.13 9.59 13.80
CA ALA A 112 0.99 9.04 12.76
C ALA A 112 2.49 9.32 13.03
N ASN A 113 2.82 10.49 13.57
CA ASN A 113 4.18 10.81 13.99
C ASN A 113 4.63 9.98 15.20
N MET A 114 3.76 9.78 16.19
CA MET A 114 4.06 8.96 17.38
C MET A 114 4.26 7.47 17.04
N GLN A 115 3.56 6.92 16.06
CA GLN A 115 3.79 5.55 15.58
C GLN A 115 5.25 5.33 15.14
N ARG A 116 5.88 6.33 14.53
CA ARG A 116 7.29 6.24 14.12
C ARG A 116 8.28 6.28 15.27
N GLN A 117 7.82 6.62 16.47
CA GLN A 117 8.62 6.67 17.71
C GLN A 117 8.36 5.45 18.60
N ALA A 118 7.59 4.48 18.13
CA ALA A 118 7.26 3.27 18.89
C ALA A 118 8.52 2.45 19.19
N VAL A 119 8.58 1.95 20.43
CA VAL A 119 9.66 1.07 20.88
C VAL A 119 9.25 -0.38 20.65
N PRO A 120 10.08 -1.23 20.02
CA PRO A 120 9.83 -2.65 19.93
C PRO A 120 9.68 -3.31 21.30
N LEU A 121 8.61 -4.08 21.48
CA LEU A 121 8.33 -4.74 22.75
C LEU A 121 9.00 -6.12 22.80
N ILE A 122 9.39 -6.54 24.00
CA ILE A 122 9.97 -7.89 24.23
C ILE A 122 8.94 -8.97 23.97
N ASN A 123 7.67 -8.74 24.39
CA ASN A 123 6.57 -9.65 24.13
C ASN A 123 5.41 -8.88 23.46
N PRO A 124 5.45 -8.72 22.13
CA PRO A 124 4.41 -8.02 21.41
C PRO A 124 3.12 -8.84 21.38
N GLN A 125 2.00 -8.16 21.51
CA GLN A 125 0.66 -8.74 21.39
C GLN A 125 -0.11 -8.07 20.26
N ALA A 126 -1.01 -8.82 19.63
CA ALA A 126 -1.90 -8.25 18.63
C ALA A 126 -2.86 -7.22 19.27
N PRO A 127 -3.13 -6.08 18.59
CA PRO A 127 -4.08 -5.10 19.09
C PRO A 127 -5.49 -5.68 19.11
N TYR A 128 -6.29 -5.32 20.12
CA TYR A 128 -7.71 -5.71 20.18
C TYR A 128 -8.54 -5.08 19.08
N VAL A 129 -8.16 -3.88 18.64
CA VAL A 129 -8.80 -3.14 17.55
C VAL A 129 -7.72 -2.74 16.55
N GLY A 130 -7.88 -3.17 15.31
CA GLY A 130 -6.96 -2.88 14.21
C GLY A 130 -7.70 -2.47 12.95
N THR A 131 -6.94 -2.12 11.92
CA THR A 131 -7.46 -1.66 10.62
C THR A 131 -7.34 -2.71 9.51
N GLY A 132 -6.65 -3.83 9.76
CA GLY A 132 -6.31 -4.83 8.77
C GLY A 132 -5.05 -4.51 7.95
N MET A 133 -4.48 -3.33 8.08
CA MET A 133 -3.20 -2.96 7.43
C MET A 133 -1.98 -3.49 8.18
N GLU A 134 -2.13 -3.86 9.45
CA GLU A 134 -1.02 -4.28 10.31
C GLU A 134 -0.30 -5.50 9.75
N TYR A 135 -1.06 -6.49 9.29
CA TYR A 135 -0.48 -7.70 8.69
C TYR A 135 0.34 -7.36 7.44
N GLN A 136 -0.23 -6.61 6.51
CA GLN A 136 0.45 -6.22 5.27
C GLN A 136 1.68 -5.36 5.55
N ALA A 137 1.56 -4.39 6.46
CA ALA A 137 2.67 -3.55 6.86
C ALA A 137 3.81 -4.36 7.49
N ALA A 138 3.51 -5.31 8.36
CA ALA A 138 4.52 -6.19 8.96
C ALA A 138 5.17 -7.12 7.93
N HIS A 139 4.37 -7.68 7.04
CA HIS A 139 4.85 -8.57 5.98
C HIS A 139 5.81 -7.86 5.02
N ASP A 140 5.45 -6.67 4.56
CA ASP A 140 6.19 -5.95 3.51
C ASP A 140 7.35 -5.10 4.08
N SER A 141 7.36 -4.83 5.39
CA SER A 141 8.40 -4.00 6.03
C SER A 141 9.79 -4.63 6.06
N GLY A 142 9.88 -5.96 5.95
CA GLY A 142 11.13 -6.69 6.15
C GLY A 142 11.61 -6.77 7.60
N ALA A 143 10.81 -6.30 8.57
CA ALA A 143 11.11 -6.44 10.01
C ALA A 143 11.04 -7.90 10.47
N ALA A 144 10.17 -8.70 9.85
CA ALA A 144 10.13 -10.15 10.01
C ALA A 144 10.72 -10.82 8.77
N VAL A 145 11.51 -11.86 8.97
CA VAL A 145 12.02 -12.72 7.90
C VAL A 145 10.94 -13.74 7.55
N ILE A 146 10.49 -13.73 6.29
CA ILE A 146 9.39 -14.56 5.82
C ILE A 146 9.91 -15.60 4.84
N ALA A 147 9.50 -16.85 5.04
CA ALA A 147 9.81 -17.94 4.10
C ALA A 147 9.10 -17.68 2.77
N GLN A 148 9.83 -17.74 1.66
CA GLN A 148 9.29 -17.55 0.32
C GLN A 148 8.65 -18.82 -0.25
N TYR A 149 9.07 -19.98 0.22
CA TYR A 149 8.62 -21.29 -0.23
C TYR A 149 8.44 -22.23 0.94
N ASP A 150 7.62 -23.24 0.74
CA ASP A 150 7.45 -24.34 1.69
C ASP A 150 8.70 -25.19 1.74
N GLY A 151 9.05 -25.67 2.93
CA GLY A 151 10.24 -26.50 3.13
C GLY A 151 10.44 -26.94 4.55
N LYS A 152 11.55 -27.64 4.78
CA LYS A 152 11.96 -28.12 6.11
C LYS A 152 13.21 -27.40 6.56
N VAL A 153 13.18 -26.85 7.77
CA VAL A 153 14.35 -26.24 8.40
C VAL A 153 15.41 -27.30 8.63
N THR A 154 16.59 -27.12 8.06
CA THR A 154 17.75 -28.02 8.19
C THR A 154 18.81 -27.49 9.13
N TYR A 155 18.89 -26.17 9.25
CA TYR A 155 19.83 -25.50 10.13
C TYR A 155 19.24 -24.19 10.64
N ALA A 156 19.47 -23.86 11.89
CA ALA A 156 19.06 -22.56 12.46
C ALA A 156 20.08 -22.14 13.53
N ASP A 157 20.60 -20.93 13.37
CA ASP A 157 21.41 -20.26 14.39
C ASP A 157 20.99 -18.79 14.54
N ALA A 158 21.78 -18.00 15.25
CA ALA A 158 21.47 -16.59 15.49
C ALA A 158 21.60 -15.70 14.25
N ASP A 159 22.34 -16.12 13.23
CA ASP A 159 22.68 -15.32 12.06
C ASP A 159 21.91 -15.75 10.81
N LYS A 160 21.49 -17.03 10.75
CA LYS A 160 20.82 -17.57 9.57
C LYS A 160 19.91 -18.75 9.88
N VAL A 161 18.91 -18.93 9.02
CA VAL A 161 18.07 -20.13 8.96
C VAL A 161 18.15 -20.71 7.55
N GLU A 162 18.40 -22.03 7.47
CA GLU A 162 18.44 -22.75 6.20
C GLU A 162 17.21 -23.64 6.07
N VAL A 163 16.49 -23.46 4.96
CA VAL A 163 15.26 -24.19 4.65
C VAL A 163 15.47 -24.99 3.37
N ARG A 164 15.31 -26.31 3.46
CA ARG A 164 15.37 -27.19 2.29
C ARG A 164 13.97 -27.37 1.73
N ARG A 165 13.78 -27.01 0.47
CA ARG A 165 12.54 -27.22 -0.28
C ARG A 165 12.35 -28.69 -0.63
N GLU A 166 11.14 -29.03 -1.06
CA GLU A 166 10.82 -30.39 -1.53
C GLU A 166 11.61 -30.78 -2.78
N ASP A 167 11.95 -29.82 -3.65
CA ASP A 167 12.76 -29.99 -4.84
C ASP A 167 14.27 -30.22 -4.56
N GLY A 168 14.66 -30.17 -3.28
CA GLY A 168 16.04 -30.34 -2.81
C GLY A 168 16.87 -29.04 -2.80
N SER A 169 16.34 -27.93 -3.29
CA SER A 169 17.02 -26.63 -3.23
C SER A 169 17.11 -26.10 -1.79
N LEU A 170 18.10 -25.26 -1.53
CA LEU A 170 18.35 -24.70 -0.21
C LEU A 170 18.16 -23.19 -0.22
N ASP A 171 17.24 -22.70 0.61
CA ASP A 171 17.04 -21.27 0.88
C ASP A 171 17.78 -20.88 2.16
N VAL A 172 18.56 -19.81 2.10
CA VAL A 172 19.28 -19.27 3.24
C VAL A 172 18.71 -17.90 3.58
N TYR A 173 18.12 -17.78 4.78
CA TYR A 173 17.58 -16.55 5.32
C TYR A 173 18.53 -15.97 6.35
N HIS A 174 19.06 -14.77 6.08
CA HIS A 174 19.91 -14.07 7.02
C HIS A 174 19.08 -13.27 8.02
N ILE A 175 19.40 -13.41 9.30
CA ILE A 175 18.70 -12.77 10.42
C ILE A 175 19.51 -11.56 10.88
N GLN A 176 18.85 -10.44 11.06
CA GLN A 176 19.49 -9.21 11.55
C GLN A 176 19.40 -9.13 13.07
N LYS A 177 20.55 -9.05 13.71
CA LYS A 177 20.67 -8.94 15.17
C LYS A 177 20.93 -7.49 15.59
N PHE A 178 20.16 -6.99 16.58
CA PHE A 178 20.36 -5.72 17.26
C PHE A 178 20.59 -4.52 16.32
N ARG A 179 19.86 -4.50 15.21
CA ARG A 179 19.96 -3.39 14.26
C ARG A 179 19.27 -2.17 14.82
N ARG A 180 19.99 -1.06 14.92
CA ARG A 180 19.42 0.23 15.29
C ARG A 180 18.63 0.80 14.11
N SER A 181 17.36 1.17 14.35
CA SER A 181 16.53 1.86 13.36
C SER A 181 16.68 3.38 13.48
N ASN A 182 16.12 3.98 14.53
CA ASN A 182 16.18 5.41 14.82
C ASN A 182 16.39 5.63 16.32
N SER A 183 17.19 6.65 16.69
CA SER A 183 17.38 7.11 18.08
C SER A 183 17.61 5.93 19.04
N GLY A 184 16.86 5.77 20.09
CA GLY A 184 17.00 4.73 21.10
C GLY A 184 16.37 3.37 20.77
N THR A 185 15.90 3.13 19.53
CA THR A 185 15.25 1.87 19.17
C THR A 185 16.21 0.91 18.48
N ALA A 186 16.11 -0.38 18.83
CA ALA A 186 16.78 -1.46 18.12
C ALA A 186 15.81 -2.62 17.94
N TYR A 187 15.85 -3.28 16.79
CA TYR A 187 15.09 -4.50 16.56
C TYR A 187 16.04 -5.69 16.40
N ASN A 188 15.54 -6.84 16.82
CA ASN A 188 16.24 -8.11 16.82
C ASN A 188 15.34 -9.19 16.23
N GLN A 189 15.77 -9.80 15.16
CA GLN A 189 15.03 -10.87 14.47
C GLN A 189 15.35 -12.24 15.08
#